data_bc596b8ebddfe0529d9d6fd345b53601
#
_entry.id   bc596b8ebddfe0529d9d6fd345b53601
#
_cell.length_a   1.000
_cell.length_b   1.000
_cell.length_c   1.000
_cell.angle_alpha   90.00
_cell.angle_beta   90.00
_cell.angle_gamma   90.00
#
_symmetry.space_group_name_H-M   'P 1'
#
loop_
_entity.id
_entity.type
_entity.pdbx_description
1 polymer ?
#
loop_
_entity_poly.entity_id
_entity_poly.type
_entity_poly.pdbx_seq_one_letter_code
_entity_poly.pdbx_strand_id
1 'polypeptide(L)'
;MYKLLQSPGAMMRWHGEFASSSVESAFLRDQGAVIAHESARSLGFCGIFFLGFTLADVAQLGYGSDTLALFVARLAIALVALTGIVLTRRSADPARTAYRTATVFTCLTMLTFLLVAYFRRDLLLHCMSMAIMLIIVYLFIPNRWVNATAIALGASAGFLVLVHAVDMASPRQLATMTMLLLLANLFGAIAARRDAKSSRRQYWAQQVLIDQSVRDPLTGAFNRRHLNAGLLEQAIDRARRQAAPVTIVMCDLDGFKAVNDTHGHQAGDTLLRDFAHLLQSITREGIDTVVRYGGEEFLLILPDTTLAQGHVLAERIRARLAGASSVVGQVRIQATASFGVVGAQCSPCMPAIASHALIARADALMYAAKRSGRNRVHVAEWDAFRVP
;
A
#
# COMPACT_ATOMS: atom_id res chain seq x y z
N MET A 1 -12.87 7.29 2.17
CA MET A 1 -13.12 6.57 0.92
C MET A 1 -13.26 7.48 -0.31
N TYR A 2 -13.91 8.64 -0.28
CA TYR A 2 -13.94 9.64 -1.38
C TYR A 2 -12.57 10.28 -1.74
N LYS A 3 -11.52 10.11 -0.94
CA LYS A 3 -10.17 10.64 -1.22
C LYS A 3 -9.38 9.87 -2.27
N LEU A 4 -9.82 8.67 -2.67
CA LEU A 4 -9.13 7.84 -3.67
C LEU A 4 -9.38 8.27 -5.12
N LEU A 5 -10.34 9.18 -5.37
CA LEU A 5 -10.66 9.67 -6.72
C LEU A 5 -9.87 10.94 -7.12
N GLN A 6 -9.04 11.51 -6.24
CA GLN A 6 -8.17 12.63 -6.60
C GLN A 6 -6.99 12.13 -7.45
N SER A 7 -6.64 12.92 -8.48
CA SER A 7 -5.51 12.58 -9.35
C SER A 7 -4.23 12.34 -8.53
N PRO A 8 -3.42 11.31 -8.83
CA PRO A 8 -2.18 11.01 -8.09
C PRO A 8 -1.23 12.20 -7.95
N GLY A 9 -1.29 13.15 -8.90
CA GLY A 9 -0.45 14.35 -8.90
C GLY A 9 -0.76 15.33 -7.77
N ALA A 10 -2.03 15.46 -7.36
CA ALA A 10 -2.45 16.37 -6.28
C ALA A 10 -2.08 15.84 -4.88
N MET A 11 -1.76 14.55 -4.76
CA MET A 11 -1.46 13.87 -3.50
C MET A 11 0.04 13.69 -3.24
N MET A 12 0.92 14.13 -4.14
CA MET A 12 2.37 13.98 -4.02
C MET A 12 3.05 15.32 -3.73
N ARG A 13 3.98 15.30 -2.78
CA ARG A 13 4.90 16.41 -2.53
C ARG A 13 5.81 16.63 -3.76
N TRP A 14 6.36 17.83 -3.87
CA TRP A 14 7.25 18.21 -4.99
C TRP A 14 8.42 17.24 -5.18
N HIS A 15 8.97 16.65 -4.11
CA HIS A 15 10.08 15.68 -4.13
C HIS A 15 9.66 14.22 -4.42
N GLY A 16 8.39 13.96 -4.66
CA GLY A 16 7.89 12.67 -5.15
C GLY A 16 7.32 11.71 -4.10
N GLU A 17 7.28 12.07 -2.80
CA GLU A 17 6.63 11.30 -1.74
C GLU A 17 5.14 11.67 -1.62
N PHE A 18 4.30 10.77 -1.09
CA PHE A 18 2.91 11.11 -0.79
C PHE A 18 2.82 12.19 0.28
N ALA A 19 1.85 13.10 0.14
CA ALA A 19 1.61 14.17 1.11
C ALA A 19 1.09 13.64 2.44
N SER A 20 0.25 12.60 2.38
CA SER A 20 -0.28 11.90 3.56
C SER A 20 0.74 10.89 4.11
N SER A 21 1.13 11.04 5.36
CA SER A 21 2.06 10.13 6.04
C SER A 21 1.50 8.70 6.19
N SER A 22 0.18 8.55 6.29
CA SER A 22 -0.48 7.25 6.36
C SER A 22 -0.38 6.49 5.03
N VAL A 23 -0.60 7.19 3.90
CA VAL A 23 -0.49 6.62 2.55
C VAL A 23 0.97 6.28 2.23
N GLU A 24 1.91 7.17 2.57
CA GLU A 24 3.35 6.89 2.39
C GLU A 24 3.80 5.69 3.23
N SER A 25 3.32 5.56 4.47
CA SER A 25 3.63 4.40 5.31
C SER A 25 3.01 3.10 4.77
N ALA A 26 1.82 3.16 4.16
CA ALA A 26 1.21 2.01 3.50
C ALA A 26 2.01 1.58 2.25
N PHE A 27 2.41 2.54 1.41
CA PHE A 27 3.31 2.31 0.28
C PHE A 27 4.62 1.65 0.71
N LEU A 28 5.29 2.17 1.74
CA LEU A 28 6.56 1.62 2.23
C LEU A 28 6.40 0.21 2.81
N ARG A 29 5.27 -0.12 3.44
CA ARG A 29 5.01 -1.50 3.91
C ARG A 29 4.79 -2.46 2.74
N ASP A 30 4.02 -2.05 1.73
CA ASP A 30 3.71 -2.86 0.56
C ASP A 30 4.98 -3.13 -0.28
N GLN A 31 5.77 -2.09 -0.53
CA GLN A 31 6.99 -2.17 -1.34
C GLN A 31 8.24 -2.56 -0.53
N GLY A 32 8.09 -2.80 0.76
CA GLY A 32 9.22 -3.02 1.68
C GLY A 32 10.15 -4.16 1.27
N ALA A 33 9.61 -5.27 0.81
CA ALA A 33 10.39 -6.42 0.35
C ALA A 33 11.16 -6.11 -0.96
N VAL A 34 10.55 -5.39 -1.88
CA VAL A 34 11.17 -5.00 -3.16
C VAL A 34 12.33 -4.03 -2.89
N ILE A 35 12.07 -2.96 -2.12
CA ILE A 35 13.09 -1.96 -1.74
C ILE A 35 14.27 -2.63 -1.02
N ALA A 36 13.98 -3.56 -0.09
CA ALA A 36 15.02 -4.29 0.62
C ALA A 36 15.87 -5.16 -0.29
N HIS A 37 15.25 -5.85 -1.24
CA HIS A 37 15.94 -6.69 -2.21
C HIS A 37 16.83 -5.87 -3.15
N GLU A 38 16.32 -4.78 -3.69
CA GLU A 38 17.07 -3.86 -4.55
C GLU A 38 18.23 -3.20 -3.79
N SER A 39 17.97 -2.74 -2.55
CA SER A 39 19.02 -2.18 -1.69
C SER A 39 20.12 -3.21 -1.42
N ALA A 40 19.77 -4.46 -1.10
CA ALA A 40 20.75 -5.50 -0.85
C ALA A 40 21.63 -5.80 -2.07
N ARG A 41 21.04 -5.84 -3.27
CA ARG A 41 21.79 -6.02 -4.54
C ARG A 41 22.74 -4.86 -4.80
N SER A 42 22.24 -3.64 -4.69
CA SER A 42 23.01 -2.42 -4.96
C SER A 42 24.16 -2.26 -3.98
N LEU A 43 23.90 -2.40 -2.66
CA LEU A 43 24.94 -2.32 -1.63
C LEU A 43 25.99 -3.43 -1.78
N GLY A 44 25.57 -4.67 -2.07
CA GLY A 44 26.49 -5.78 -2.30
C GLY A 44 27.38 -5.56 -3.50
N PHE A 45 26.80 -5.21 -4.64
CA PHE A 45 27.55 -4.92 -5.86
C PHE A 45 28.53 -3.75 -5.68
N CYS A 46 28.03 -2.62 -5.16
CA CYS A 46 28.86 -1.44 -4.94
C CYS A 46 29.96 -1.69 -3.92
N GLY A 47 29.68 -2.43 -2.83
CA GLY A 47 30.68 -2.78 -1.82
C GLY A 47 31.82 -3.64 -2.37
N ILE A 48 31.51 -4.69 -3.14
CA ILE A 48 32.50 -5.55 -3.78
C ILE A 48 33.32 -4.76 -4.80
N PHE A 49 32.65 -4.00 -5.67
CA PHE A 49 33.30 -3.22 -6.70
C PHE A 49 34.22 -2.15 -6.11
N PHE A 50 33.77 -1.46 -5.04
CA PHE A 50 34.55 -0.45 -4.35
C PHE A 50 35.80 -1.02 -3.66
N LEU A 51 35.68 -2.22 -3.08
CA LEU A 51 36.83 -2.95 -2.53
C LEU A 51 37.81 -3.36 -3.63
N GLY A 52 37.31 -3.77 -4.81
CA GLY A 52 38.14 -4.13 -5.98
C GLY A 52 39.05 -3.00 -6.45
N PHE A 53 38.65 -1.74 -6.27
CA PHE A 53 39.51 -0.58 -6.60
C PHE A 53 40.78 -0.48 -5.76
N THR A 54 40.95 -1.28 -4.71
CA THR A 54 42.23 -1.41 -3.98
C THR A 54 43.37 -1.83 -4.91
N LEU A 55 43.08 -2.64 -5.94
CA LEU A 55 44.09 -3.03 -6.94
C LEU A 55 44.63 -1.82 -7.71
N ALA A 56 43.74 -0.87 -8.04
CA ALA A 56 44.16 0.36 -8.71
C ALA A 56 44.95 1.31 -7.77
N ASP A 57 44.61 1.30 -6.46
CA ASP A 57 45.37 2.10 -5.47
C ASP A 57 46.78 1.55 -5.31
N VAL A 58 46.95 0.22 -5.18
CA VAL A 58 48.26 -0.43 -5.13
C VAL A 58 49.10 -0.17 -6.39
N ALA A 59 48.44 -0.25 -7.56
CA ALA A 59 49.14 0.01 -8.84
C ALA A 59 49.65 1.43 -9.00
N GLN A 60 48.97 2.41 -8.40
CA GLN A 60 49.37 3.84 -8.51
C GLN A 60 50.24 4.35 -7.36
N LEU A 61 49.94 3.95 -6.11
CA LEU A 61 50.61 4.43 -4.92
C LEU A 61 51.70 3.47 -4.41
N GLY A 62 51.74 2.26 -4.95
CA GLY A 62 52.61 1.19 -4.43
C GLY A 62 52.15 0.67 -3.07
N TYR A 63 53.03 -0.07 -2.40
CA TYR A 63 52.80 -0.54 -1.04
C TYR A 63 53.31 0.48 -0.01
N GLY A 64 52.38 1.08 0.75
CA GLY A 64 52.72 2.10 1.74
C GLY A 64 51.59 2.39 2.72
N SER A 65 51.81 3.32 3.62
CA SER A 65 50.84 3.77 4.64
C SER A 65 49.53 4.28 4.01
N ASP A 66 49.64 5.01 2.90
CA ASP A 66 48.49 5.62 2.24
C ASP A 66 47.59 4.57 1.57
N THR A 67 48.21 3.59 0.90
CA THR A 67 47.48 2.44 0.32
C THR A 67 46.79 1.60 1.40
N LEU A 68 47.50 1.40 2.54
CA LEU A 68 46.91 0.71 3.68
C LEU A 68 45.69 1.47 4.25
N ALA A 69 45.80 2.79 4.40
CA ALA A 69 44.70 3.65 4.87
C ALA A 69 43.48 3.56 3.94
N LEU A 70 43.72 3.62 2.61
CA LEU A 70 42.64 3.47 1.62
C LEU A 70 42.02 2.10 1.63
N PHE A 71 42.80 1.02 1.79
CA PHE A 71 42.31 -0.34 1.92
C PHE A 71 41.39 -0.50 3.15
N VAL A 72 41.83 0.01 4.31
CA VAL A 72 41.04 -0.05 5.55
C VAL A 72 39.72 0.71 5.38
N ALA A 73 39.74 1.89 4.74
CA ALA A 73 38.52 2.67 4.46
C ALA A 73 37.56 1.92 3.51
N ARG A 74 38.08 1.28 2.45
CA ARG A 74 37.27 0.48 1.52
C ARG A 74 36.71 -0.77 2.18
N LEU A 75 37.48 -1.44 3.02
CA LEU A 75 37.04 -2.59 3.79
C LEU A 75 35.91 -2.21 4.76
N ALA A 76 36.03 -1.07 5.43
CA ALA A 76 34.98 -0.55 6.31
C ALA A 76 33.66 -0.34 5.55
N ILE A 77 33.71 0.21 4.32
CA ILE A 77 32.52 0.37 3.47
C ILE A 77 31.91 -0.96 3.08
N ALA A 78 32.72 -1.97 2.72
CA ALA A 78 32.23 -3.30 2.40
C ALA A 78 31.56 -3.97 3.62
N LEU A 79 32.10 -3.76 4.82
CA LEU A 79 31.50 -4.23 6.08
C LEU A 79 30.19 -3.49 6.39
N VAL A 80 30.11 -2.18 6.14
CA VAL A 80 28.86 -1.41 6.28
C VAL A 80 27.81 -1.90 5.30
N ALA A 81 28.20 -2.20 4.05
CA ALA A 81 27.27 -2.79 3.07
C ALA A 81 26.72 -4.15 3.56
N LEU A 82 27.59 -5.05 4.00
CA LEU A 82 27.20 -6.36 4.50
C LEU A 82 26.27 -6.23 5.73
N THR A 83 26.66 -5.40 6.70
CA THR A 83 25.86 -5.15 7.91
C THR A 83 24.50 -4.56 7.53
N GLY A 84 24.46 -3.61 6.60
CA GLY A 84 23.24 -3.01 6.09
C GLY A 84 22.29 -4.03 5.45
N ILE A 85 22.84 -4.97 4.66
CA ILE A 85 22.07 -6.06 4.07
C ILE A 85 21.46 -6.96 5.14
N VAL A 86 22.26 -7.36 6.15
CA VAL A 86 21.79 -8.23 7.24
C VAL A 86 20.72 -7.53 8.08
N LEU A 87 20.93 -6.28 8.46
CA LEU A 87 19.97 -5.49 9.23
C LEU A 87 18.63 -5.32 8.46
N THR A 88 18.71 -5.03 7.18
CA THR A 88 17.50 -4.85 6.33
C THR A 88 16.70 -6.15 6.24
N ARG A 89 17.37 -7.31 6.08
CA ARG A 89 16.70 -8.62 6.01
C ARG A 89 16.05 -9.05 7.33
N ARG A 90 16.57 -8.59 8.47
CA ARG A 90 16.07 -8.93 9.81
C ARG A 90 15.09 -7.90 10.37
N SER A 91 14.87 -6.79 9.67
CA SER A 91 14.08 -5.67 10.17
C SER A 91 12.58 -5.95 10.05
N ALA A 92 11.81 -5.51 11.04
CA ALA A 92 10.35 -5.45 10.99
C ALA A 92 9.83 -4.37 10.00
N ASP A 93 10.65 -3.34 9.69
CA ASP A 93 10.38 -2.31 8.68
C ASP A 93 11.53 -2.28 7.66
N PRO A 94 11.52 -3.19 6.66
CA PRO A 94 12.62 -3.35 5.72
C PRO A 94 12.88 -2.11 4.88
N ALA A 95 11.85 -1.37 4.45
CA ALA A 95 12.00 -0.18 3.62
C ALA A 95 12.74 0.95 4.34
N ARG A 96 12.33 1.27 5.57
CA ARG A 96 12.99 2.32 6.36
C ARG A 96 14.42 1.95 6.72
N THR A 97 14.66 0.69 7.04
CA THR A 97 16.00 0.20 7.34
C THR A 97 16.88 0.25 6.11
N ALA A 98 16.38 -0.14 4.93
CA ALA A 98 17.09 -0.03 3.66
C ALA A 98 17.49 1.41 3.36
N TYR A 99 16.58 2.38 3.51
CA TYR A 99 16.91 3.80 3.29
C TYR A 99 17.96 4.35 4.26
N ARG A 100 17.90 3.95 5.55
CA ARG A 100 18.91 4.36 6.55
C ARG A 100 20.29 3.79 6.22
N THR A 101 20.34 2.48 5.94
CA THR A 101 21.61 1.80 5.61
C THR A 101 22.19 2.33 4.30
N ALA A 102 21.36 2.56 3.29
CA ALA A 102 21.77 3.20 2.03
C ALA A 102 22.33 4.61 2.24
N THR A 103 21.70 5.42 3.10
CA THR A 103 22.18 6.76 3.45
C THR A 103 23.57 6.70 4.09
N VAL A 104 23.75 5.85 5.12
CA VAL A 104 25.04 5.70 5.81
C VAL A 104 26.12 5.20 4.83
N PHE A 105 25.81 4.14 4.06
CA PHE A 105 26.73 3.59 3.06
C PHE A 105 27.16 4.66 2.06
N THR A 106 26.21 5.42 1.51
CA THR A 106 26.50 6.47 0.51
C THR A 106 27.36 7.59 1.09
N CYS A 107 27.06 8.05 2.31
CA CYS A 107 27.90 9.07 2.99
C CYS A 107 29.34 8.60 3.16
N LEU A 108 29.53 7.38 3.69
CA LEU A 108 30.88 6.84 3.90
C LEU A 108 31.61 6.60 2.58
N THR A 109 30.92 6.13 1.55
CA THR A 109 31.49 5.96 0.21
C THR A 109 31.96 7.28 -0.37
N MET A 110 31.18 8.37 -0.26
CA MET A 110 31.56 9.68 -0.74
C MET A 110 32.74 10.28 0.04
N LEU A 111 32.75 10.12 1.37
CA LEU A 111 33.89 10.55 2.20
C LEU A 111 35.17 9.81 1.82
N THR A 112 35.12 8.50 1.66
CA THR A 112 36.27 7.70 1.22
C THR A 112 36.71 8.08 -0.20
N PHE A 113 35.77 8.41 -1.09
CA PHE A 113 36.10 8.87 -2.41
C PHE A 113 36.90 10.21 -2.37
N LEU A 114 36.50 11.13 -1.51
CA LEU A 114 37.28 12.40 -1.30
C LEU A 114 38.67 12.11 -0.76
N LEU A 115 38.82 11.14 0.14
CA LEU A 115 40.12 10.71 0.66
C LEU A 115 41.00 10.11 -0.45
N VAL A 116 40.43 9.24 -1.31
CA VAL A 116 41.13 8.71 -2.49
C VAL A 116 41.62 9.82 -3.41
N ALA A 117 40.75 10.80 -3.72
CA ALA A 117 41.08 11.94 -4.56
C ALA A 117 42.23 12.79 -3.96
N TYR A 118 42.27 12.94 -2.63
CA TYR A 118 43.31 13.63 -1.92
C TYR A 118 44.68 12.93 -2.05
N PHE A 119 44.76 11.62 -1.86
CA PHE A 119 45.99 10.85 -1.94
C PHE A 119 46.52 10.70 -3.37
N ARG A 120 45.61 10.42 -4.33
CA ARG A 120 46.00 10.11 -5.71
C ARG A 120 46.31 11.37 -6.56
N ARG A 121 45.76 12.53 -6.20
CA ARG A 121 45.95 13.83 -6.84
C ARG A 121 45.65 13.91 -8.34
N ASP A 122 45.05 12.90 -8.93
CA ASP A 122 44.57 12.90 -10.32
C ASP A 122 43.14 13.47 -10.38
N LEU A 123 43.05 14.79 -10.20
CA LEU A 123 41.77 15.46 -9.95
C LEU A 123 40.81 15.42 -11.13
N LEU A 124 41.30 15.40 -12.37
CA LEU A 124 40.44 15.34 -13.56
C LEU A 124 39.77 13.97 -13.70
N LEU A 125 40.55 12.92 -13.54
CA LEU A 125 40.02 11.52 -13.57
C LEU A 125 39.03 11.30 -12.42
N HIS A 126 39.30 11.83 -11.22
CA HIS A 126 38.41 11.74 -10.08
C HIS A 126 37.13 12.56 -10.26
N CYS A 127 37.15 13.70 -10.97
CA CYS A 127 35.95 14.44 -11.33
C CYS A 127 35.01 13.60 -12.22
N MET A 128 35.56 12.94 -13.24
CA MET A 128 34.77 12.03 -14.10
C MET A 128 34.21 10.83 -13.31
N SER A 129 35.04 10.24 -12.46
CA SER A 129 34.64 9.14 -11.58
C SER A 129 33.55 9.58 -10.59
N MET A 130 33.64 10.78 -10.03
CA MET A 130 32.63 11.38 -9.16
C MET A 130 31.30 11.52 -9.91
N ALA A 131 31.30 12.04 -11.14
CA ALA A 131 30.08 12.17 -11.93
C ALA A 131 29.39 10.82 -12.16
N ILE A 132 30.14 9.74 -12.42
CA ILE A 132 29.62 8.39 -12.53
C ILE A 132 29.04 7.92 -11.19
N MET A 133 29.74 8.13 -10.09
CA MET A 133 29.26 7.76 -8.75
C MET A 133 27.97 8.50 -8.36
N LEU A 134 27.85 9.77 -8.74
CA LEU A 134 26.60 10.51 -8.53
C LEU A 134 25.42 9.88 -9.27
N ILE A 135 25.64 9.45 -10.52
CA ILE A 135 24.61 8.72 -11.29
C ILE A 135 24.21 7.42 -10.57
N ILE A 136 25.18 6.66 -10.06
CA ILE A 136 24.93 5.43 -9.30
C ILE A 136 24.11 5.73 -8.04
N VAL A 137 24.44 6.77 -7.29
CA VAL A 137 23.71 7.19 -6.08
C VAL A 137 22.27 7.55 -6.38
N TYR A 138 22.02 8.26 -7.47
CA TYR A 138 20.69 8.70 -7.83
C TYR A 138 19.81 7.60 -8.41
N LEU A 139 20.36 6.65 -9.18
CA LEU A 139 19.58 5.69 -9.96
C LEU A 139 19.57 4.27 -9.39
N PHE A 140 20.64 3.85 -8.72
CA PHE A 140 20.81 2.45 -8.34
C PHE A 140 20.77 2.20 -6.83
N ILE A 141 21.00 3.22 -6.00
CA ILE A 141 20.95 3.06 -4.55
C ILE A 141 19.58 3.53 -4.05
N PRO A 142 18.66 2.63 -3.66
CA PRO A 142 17.35 3.02 -3.16
C PRO A 142 17.47 3.92 -1.93
N ASN A 143 17.08 5.18 -2.08
CA ASN A 143 17.13 6.17 -1.01
C ASN A 143 15.99 7.19 -1.17
N ARG A 144 15.71 7.95 -0.12
CA ARG A 144 14.82 9.11 -0.22
C ARG A 144 15.47 10.16 -1.09
N TRP A 145 14.69 10.74 -2.01
CA TRP A 145 15.21 11.75 -2.96
C TRP A 145 15.96 12.88 -2.25
N VAL A 146 15.43 13.36 -1.12
CA VAL A 146 16.06 14.46 -0.33
C VAL A 146 17.44 14.05 0.17
N ASN A 147 17.57 12.84 0.72
CA ASN A 147 18.86 12.35 1.25
C ASN A 147 19.89 12.15 0.13
N ALA A 148 19.48 11.49 -0.96
CA ALA A 148 20.36 11.27 -2.11
C ALA A 148 20.87 12.60 -2.67
N THR A 149 19.98 13.59 -2.84
CA THR A 149 20.35 14.91 -3.35
C THR A 149 21.26 15.67 -2.39
N ALA A 150 20.99 15.66 -1.08
CA ALA A 150 21.82 16.32 -0.09
C ALA A 150 23.25 15.74 -0.04
N ILE A 151 23.36 14.39 -0.08
CA ILE A 151 24.66 13.71 -0.09
C ILE A 151 25.42 14.04 -1.38
N ALA A 152 24.76 13.97 -2.52
CA ALA A 152 25.37 14.20 -3.82
C ALA A 152 25.88 15.65 -3.98
N LEU A 153 25.08 16.63 -3.55
CA LEU A 153 25.51 18.04 -3.55
C LEU A 153 26.64 18.30 -2.55
N GLY A 154 26.53 17.73 -1.33
CA GLY A 154 27.58 17.83 -0.32
C GLY A 154 28.92 17.24 -0.78
N ALA A 155 28.89 16.05 -1.41
CA ALA A 155 30.06 15.39 -1.96
C ALA A 155 30.67 16.20 -3.11
N SER A 156 29.86 16.76 -4.02
CA SER A 156 30.31 17.62 -5.12
C SER A 156 30.96 18.90 -4.60
N ALA A 157 30.35 19.56 -3.61
CA ALA A 157 30.90 20.74 -2.97
C ALA A 157 32.23 20.42 -2.25
N GLY A 158 32.28 19.30 -1.48
CA GLY A 158 33.50 18.84 -0.82
C GLY A 158 34.64 18.56 -1.81
N PHE A 159 34.32 17.95 -2.96
CA PHE A 159 35.30 17.70 -4.01
C PHE A 159 35.84 19.00 -4.61
N LEU A 160 35.00 20.00 -4.93
CA LEU A 160 35.43 21.30 -5.45
C LEU A 160 36.28 22.09 -4.45
N VAL A 161 35.92 22.02 -3.15
CA VAL A 161 36.75 22.61 -2.07
C VAL A 161 38.08 21.91 -1.98
N LEU A 162 38.14 20.59 -2.10
CA LEU A 162 39.38 19.83 -2.11
C LEU A 162 40.27 20.23 -3.30
N VAL A 163 39.71 20.31 -4.51
CA VAL A 163 40.41 20.72 -5.72
C VAL A 163 41.01 22.12 -5.57
N HIS A 164 40.27 23.07 -4.99
CA HIS A 164 40.72 24.42 -4.73
C HIS A 164 41.81 24.47 -3.66
N ALA A 165 41.65 23.72 -2.55
CA ALA A 165 42.60 23.71 -1.43
C ALA A 165 43.97 23.11 -1.78
N VAL A 166 44.02 22.19 -2.73
CA VAL A 166 45.27 21.56 -3.20
C VAL A 166 45.96 22.38 -4.28
N ASP A 167 45.33 23.45 -4.79
CA ASP A 167 45.81 24.39 -5.81
C ASP A 167 46.39 23.71 -7.08
N MET A 168 45.82 22.59 -7.49
CA MET A 168 46.27 21.79 -8.64
C MET A 168 45.43 21.98 -9.91
N ALA A 169 44.44 22.87 -9.90
CA ALA A 169 43.56 23.08 -11.05
C ALA A 169 43.55 24.55 -11.48
N SER A 170 43.74 24.77 -12.78
CA SER A 170 43.53 26.09 -13.35
C SER A 170 42.08 26.55 -13.22
N PRO A 171 41.79 27.86 -13.26
CA PRO A 171 40.41 28.36 -13.20
C PRO A 171 39.52 27.79 -14.30
N ARG A 172 40.06 27.49 -15.48
CA ARG A 172 39.32 26.84 -16.59
C ARG A 172 38.96 25.39 -16.25
N GLN A 173 39.89 24.63 -15.66
CA GLN A 173 39.62 23.23 -15.23
C GLN A 173 38.59 23.21 -14.10
N LEU A 174 38.71 24.10 -13.11
CA LEU A 174 37.75 24.22 -12.02
C LEU A 174 36.33 24.54 -12.55
N ALA A 175 36.20 25.46 -13.51
CA ALA A 175 34.94 25.78 -14.16
C ALA A 175 34.35 24.57 -14.89
N THR A 176 35.19 23.80 -15.62
CA THR A 176 34.75 22.59 -16.32
C THR A 176 34.26 21.50 -15.35
N MET A 177 35.03 21.26 -14.26
CA MET A 177 34.66 20.31 -13.22
C MET A 177 33.34 20.70 -12.53
N THR A 178 33.18 21.97 -12.19
CA THR A 178 31.96 22.52 -11.61
C THR A 178 30.74 22.29 -12.52
N MET A 179 30.90 22.63 -13.82
CA MET A 179 29.82 22.43 -14.80
C MET A 179 29.46 20.96 -14.95
N LEU A 180 30.44 20.06 -15.01
CA LEU A 180 30.19 18.61 -15.11
C LEU A 180 29.45 18.05 -13.90
N LEU A 181 29.85 18.45 -12.68
CA LEU A 181 29.21 18.02 -11.45
C LEU A 181 27.80 18.62 -11.28
N LEU A 182 27.60 19.88 -11.69
CA LEU A 182 26.27 20.50 -11.72
C LEU A 182 25.35 19.75 -12.68
N LEU A 183 25.85 19.37 -13.86
CA LEU A 183 25.09 18.62 -14.85
C LEU A 183 24.71 17.22 -14.33
N ALA A 184 25.68 16.52 -13.74
CA ALA A 184 25.45 15.19 -13.13
C ALA A 184 24.41 15.25 -11.98
N ASN A 185 24.50 16.25 -11.11
CA ASN A 185 23.51 16.46 -10.03
C ASN A 185 22.14 16.82 -10.59
N LEU A 186 22.05 17.71 -11.57
CA LEU A 186 20.78 18.14 -12.16
C LEU A 186 20.03 16.96 -12.80
N PHE A 187 20.71 16.25 -13.71
CA PHE A 187 20.06 15.11 -14.39
C PHE A 187 19.82 13.94 -13.46
N GLY A 188 20.75 13.66 -12.54
CA GLY A 188 20.58 12.63 -11.52
C GLY A 188 19.37 12.89 -10.62
N ALA A 189 19.26 14.12 -10.10
CA ALA A 189 18.13 14.51 -9.24
C ALA A 189 16.78 14.49 -9.99
N ILE A 190 16.74 14.91 -11.26
CA ILE A 190 15.55 14.82 -12.11
C ILE A 190 15.17 13.36 -12.32
N ALA A 191 16.12 12.49 -12.66
CA ALA A 191 15.89 11.08 -12.90
C ALA A 191 15.39 10.37 -11.64
N ALA A 192 16.05 10.55 -10.49
CA ALA A 192 15.64 9.99 -9.21
C ALA A 192 14.23 10.46 -8.78
N ARG A 193 13.91 11.75 -9.00
CA ARG A 193 12.57 12.29 -8.74
C ARG A 193 11.51 11.66 -9.64
N ARG A 194 11.84 11.47 -10.93
CA ARG A 194 10.93 10.82 -11.89
C ARG A 194 10.64 9.39 -11.47
N ASP A 195 11.67 8.66 -11.07
CA ASP A 195 11.54 7.27 -10.59
C ASP A 195 10.69 7.18 -9.32
N ALA A 196 10.98 8.01 -8.32
CA ALA A 196 10.21 8.09 -7.08
C ALA A 196 8.71 8.36 -7.34
N LYS A 197 8.39 9.26 -8.30
CA LYS A 197 7.01 9.54 -8.70
C LYS A 197 6.39 8.39 -9.48
N SER A 198 7.16 7.73 -10.35
CA SER A 198 6.68 6.60 -11.16
C SER A 198 6.25 5.43 -10.28
N SER A 199 7.09 5.02 -9.33
CA SER A 199 6.81 3.91 -8.41
C SER A 199 5.53 4.17 -7.60
N ARG A 200 5.33 5.40 -7.10
CA ARG A 200 4.12 5.76 -6.35
C ARG A 200 2.87 5.85 -7.22
N ARG A 201 3.01 6.29 -8.47
CA ARG A 201 1.90 6.26 -9.43
C ARG A 201 1.47 4.84 -9.77
N GLN A 202 2.42 3.92 -9.95
CA GLN A 202 2.14 2.51 -10.20
C GLN A 202 1.42 1.88 -9.00
N TYR A 203 1.93 2.10 -7.78
CA TYR A 203 1.26 1.64 -6.56
C TYR A 203 -0.17 2.18 -6.46
N TRP A 204 -0.37 3.48 -6.70
CA TRP A 204 -1.70 4.09 -6.68
C TRP A 204 -2.64 3.49 -7.71
N ALA A 205 -2.18 3.34 -8.95
CA ALA A 205 -2.97 2.73 -10.01
C ALA A 205 -3.38 1.28 -9.66
N GLN A 206 -2.47 0.53 -9.05
CA GLN A 206 -2.75 -0.82 -8.57
C GLN A 206 -3.80 -0.81 -7.45
N GLN A 207 -3.71 0.12 -6.48
CA GLN A 207 -4.72 0.25 -5.42
C GLN A 207 -6.11 0.60 -5.99
N VAL A 208 -6.19 1.50 -6.98
CA VAL A 208 -7.44 1.83 -7.67
C VAL A 208 -8.03 0.61 -8.38
N LEU A 209 -7.21 -0.18 -9.07
CA LEU A 209 -7.65 -1.43 -9.73
C LEU A 209 -8.16 -2.46 -8.71
N ILE A 210 -7.47 -2.59 -7.57
CA ILE A 210 -7.91 -3.47 -6.47
C ILE A 210 -9.26 -2.98 -5.92
N ASP A 211 -9.43 -1.68 -5.67
CA ASP A 211 -10.69 -1.11 -5.17
C ASP A 211 -11.84 -1.33 -6.16
N GLN A 212 -11.60 -1.11 -7.45
CA GLN A 212 -12.57 -1.44 -8.50
C GLN A 212 -12.90 -2.94 -8.56
N SER A 213 -11.95 -3.81 -8.26
CA SER A 213 -12.16 -5.27 -8.24
C SER A 213 -12.93 -5.76 -7.02
N VAL A 214 -13.01 -5.01 -5.91
CA VAL A 214 -13.68 -5.43 -4.66
C VAL A 214 -15.11 -4.90 -4.53
N ARG A 215 -15.50 -3.96 -5.36
CA ARG A 215 -16.83 -3.35 -5.34
C ARG A 215 -17.68 -3.76 -6.52
N ASP A 216 -19.00 -3.75 -6.30
CA ASP A 216 -19.98 -3.89 -7.36
C ASP A 216 -20.14 -2.53 -8.08
N PRO A 217 -19.97 -2.47 -9.41
CA PRO A 217 -19.96 -1.20 -10.15
C PRO A 217 -21.33 -0.51 -10.20
N LEU A 218 -22.42 -1.25 -10.01
CA LEU A 218 -23.76 -0.69 -10.02
C LEU A 218 -24.13 -0.03 -8.69
N THR A 219 -23.82 -0.72 -7.58
CA THR A 219 -24.32 -0.37 -6.25
C THR A 219 -23.29 0.26 -5.34
N GLY A 220 -21.98 0.14 -5.67
CA GLY A 220 -20.88 0.57 -4.81
C GLY A 220 -20.70 -0.27 -3.54
N ALA A 221 -21.56 -1.25 -3.27
CA ALA A 221 -21.37 -2.25 -2.21
C ALA A 221 -20.16 -3.14 -2.50
N PHE A 222 -19.64 -3.85 -1.52
CA PHE A 222 -18.63 -4.88 -1.81
C PHE A 222 -19.26 -5.97 -2.68
N ASN A 223 -18.44 -6.60 -3.53
CA ASN A 223 -18.91 -7.67 -4.38
C ASN A 223 -18.70 -9.06 -3.73
N ARG A 224 -19.38 -10.08 -4.28
CA ARG A 224 -19.25 -11.48 -3.82
C ARG A 224 -17.82 -12.00 -3.90
N ARG A 225 -17.02 -11.54 -4.88
CA ARG A 225 -15.62 -11.95 -5.00
C ARG A 225 -14.80 -11.50 -3.78
N HIS A 226 -15.03 -10.30 -3.31
CA HIS A 226 -14.36 -9.77 -2.10
C HIS A 226 -14.81 -10.52 -0.84
N LEU A 227 -16.09 -10.90 -0.74
CA LEU A 227 -16.58 -11.77 0.33
C LEU A 227 -15.82 -13.10 0.34
N ASN A 228 -15.70 -13.75 -0.82
CA ASN A 228 -15.01 -15.04 -0.97
C ASN A 228 -13.47 -14.93 -0.78
N ALA A 229 -12.90 -13.75 -0.81
CA ALA A 229 -11.50 -13.51 -0.47
C ALA A 229 -11.20 -13.50 1.05
N GLY A 230 -12.17 -13.90 1.87
CA GLY A 230 -11.98 -14.08 3.31
C GLY A 230 -12.54 -12.94 4.18
N LEU A 231 -13.42 -12.10 3.65
CA LEU A 231 -13.97 -10.95 4.38
C LEU A 231 -14.76 -11.36 5.64
N LEU A 232 -15.62 -12.36 5.52
CA LEU A 232 -16.41 -12.87 6.64
C LEU A 232 -15.55 -13.68 7.62
N GLU A 233 -14.61 -14.47 7.12
CA GLU A 233 -13.64 -15.21 7.93
C GLU A 233 -12.84 -14.28 8.82
N GLN A 234 -12.34 -13.16 8.26
CA GLN A 234 -11.61 -12.16 9.02
C GLN A 234 -12.46 -11.51 10.12
N ALA A 235 -13.75 -11.24 9.85
CA ALA A 235 -14.68 -10.71 10.83
C ALA A 235 -14.93 -11.71 11.96
N ILE A 236 -15.16 -12.99 11.66
CA ILE A 236 -15.34 -14.08 12.62
C ILE A 236 -14.08 -14.27 13.47
N ASP A 237 -12.90 -14.31 12.85
CA ASP A 237 -11.62 -14.47 13.55
C ASP A 237 -11.34 -13.30 14.50
N ARG A 238 -11.69 -12.09 14.08
CA ARG A 238 -11.59 -10.89 14.95
C ARG A 238 -12.55 -11.00 16.13
N ALA A 239 -13.81 -11.31 15.88
CA ALA A 239 -14.82 -11.49 16.92
C ALA A 239 -14.41 -12.60 17.91
N ARG A 240 -13.82 -13.69 17.42
CA ARG A 240 -13.33 -14.81 18.25
C ARG A 240 -12.19 -14.37 19.17
N ARG A 241 -11.21 -13.60 18.65
CA ARG A 241 -10.11 -13.08 19.49
C ARG A 241 -10.57 -12.11 20.56
N GLN A 242 -11.64 -11.36 20.29
CA GLN A 242 -12.20 -10.34 21.20
C GLN A 242 -13.30 -10.86 22.10
N ALA A 243 -13.67 -12.16 21.98
CA ALA A 243 -14.84 -12.76 22.65
C ALA A 243 -16.13 -11.96 22.40
N ALA A 244 -16.29 -11.40 21.21
CA ALA A 244 -17.35 -10.50 20.80
C ALA A 244 -18.41 -11.21 19.95
N PRO A 245 -19.66 -10.72 19.88
CA PRO A 245 -20.67 -11.24 18.97
C PRO A 245 -20.41 -10.81 17.53
N VAL A 246 -20.87 -11.62 16.57
CA VAL A 246 -20.95 -11.24 15.16
C VAL A 246 -22.34 -11.62 14.65
N THR A 247 -22.97 -10.71 13.92
CA THR A 247 -24.27 -10.99 13.27
C THR A 247 -24.13 -10.80 11.78
N ILE A 248 -24.77 -11.69 11.00
CA ILE A 248 -24.93 -11.50 9.57
C ILE A 248 -26.41 -11.40 9.21
N VAL A 249 -26.69 -10.62 8.16
CA VAL A 249 -28.03 -10.44 7.62
C VAL A 249 -28.01 -10.73 6.13
N MET A 250 -28.71 -11.77 5.69
CA MET A 250 -28.97 -12.00 4.27
C MET A 250 -30.31 -11.35 3.93
N CYS A 251 -30.36 -10.57 2.85
CA CYS A 251 -31.59 -9.93 2.41
C CYS A 251 -31.73 -9.97 0.89
N ASP A 252 -32.96 -9.98 0.43
CA ASP A 252 -33.32 -10.06 -0.99
C ASP A 252 -34.57 -9.21 -1.26
N LEU A 253 -34.54 -8.45 -2.38
CA LEU A 253 -35.65 -7.63 -2.82
C LEU A 253 -36.83 -8.48 -3.32
N ASP A 254 -37.99 -8.35 -2.68
CA ASP A 254 -39.16 -9.11 -3.02
C ASP A 254 -39.71 -8.71 -4.40
N GLY A 255 -39.89 -9.69 -5.28
CA GLY A 255 -40.49 -9.46 -6.59
C GLY A 255 -39.66 -8.67 -7.57
N PHE A 256 -38.34 -8.58 -7.38
CA PHE A 256 -37.43 -7.76 -8.22
C PHE A 256 -37.55 -8.09 -9.72
N LYS A 257 -37.72 -9.37 -10.07
CA LYS A 257 -37.97 -9.78 -11.46
C LYS A 257 -39.20 -9.11 -12.03
N ALA A 258 -40.31 -9.04 -11.30
CA ALA A 258 -41.52 -8.37 -11.75
C ALA A 258 -41.33 -6.88 -11.98
N VAL A 259 -40.49 -6.22 -11.17
CA VAL A 259 -40.10 -4.82 -11.40
C VAL A 259 -39.35 -4.67 -12.73
N ASN A 260 -38.40 -5.55 -13.02
CA ASN A 260 -37.68 -5.55 -14.29
C ASN A 260 -38.60 -5.82 -15.49
N ASP A 261 -39.48 -6.81 -15.35
CA ASP A 261 -40.40 -7.20 -16.43
C ASP A 261 -41.44 -6.11 -16.73
N THR A 262 -41.85 -5.33 -15.71
CA THR A 262 -42.89 -4.29 -15.84
C THR A 262 -42.28 -2.92 -16.24
N HIS A 263 -41.16 -2.53 -15.67
CA HIS A 263 -40.60 -1.18 -15.75
C HIS A 263 -39.24 -1.11 -16.46
N GLY A 264 -38.71 -2.27 -16.91
CA GLY A 264 -37.43 -2.39 -17.58
C GLY A 264 -36.22 -2.45 -16.64
N HIS A 265 -35.09 -2.91 -17.14
CA HIS A 265 -33.87 -3.11 -16.37
C HIS A 265 -33.30 -1.82 -15.74
N GLN A 266 -33.52 -0.65 -16.37
CA GLN A 266 -33.08 0.62 -15.79
C GLN A 266 -33.77 0.96 -14.47
N ALA A 267 -35.04 0.55 -14.35
CA ALA A 267 -35.82 0.71 -13.14
C ALA A 267 -35.31 -0.22 -12.03
N GLY A 268 -35.03 -1.48 -12.37
CA GLY A 268 -34.38 -2.42 -11.45
C GLY A 268 -32.99 -1.96 -10.99
N ASP A 269 -32.19 -1.43 -11.90
CA ASP A 269 -30.87 -0.86 -11.57
C ASP A 269 -30.95 0.31 -10.60
N THR A 270 -31.96 1.18 -10.77
CA THR A 270 -32.20 2.30 -9.84
C THR A 270 -32.64 1.79 -8.48
N LEU A 271 -33.56 0.83 -8.43
CA LEU A 271 -34.00 0.19 -7.20
C LEU A 271 -32.81 -0.47 -6.44
N LEU A 272 -31.91 -1.15 -7.15
CA LEU A 272 -30.72 -1.76 -6.57
C LEU A 272 -29.76 -0.70 -5.98
N ARG A 273 -29.55 0.43 -6.68
CA ARG A 273 -28.74 1.54 -6.15
C ARG A 273 -29.36 2.13 -4.89
N ASP A 274 -30.65 2.41 -4.91
CA ASP A 274 -31.37 3.00 -3.78
C ASP A 274 -31.37 2.05 -2.57
N PHE A 275 -31.56 0.76 -2.79
CA PHE A 275 -31.49 -0.23 -1.73
C PHE A 275 -30.07 -0.33 -1.14
N ALA A 276 -29.04 -0.39 -1.97
CA ALA A 276 -27.66 -0.40 -1.49
C ALA A 276 -27.31 0.89 -0.71
N HIS A 277 -27.76 2.05 -1.16
CA HIS A 277 -27.60 3.32 -0.44
C HIS A 277 -28.35 3.30 0.91
N LEU A 278 -29.56 2.74 0.95
CA LEU A 278 -30.30 2.58 2.19
C LEU A 278 -29.53 1.69 3.18
N LEU A 279 -29.03 0.53 2.73
CA LEU A 279 -28.23 -0.37 3.56
C LEU A 279 -26.98 0.35 4.12
N GLN A 280 -26.22 1.04 3.27
CA GLN A 280 -25.02 1.76 3.65
C GLN A 280 -25.30 2.94 4.59
N SER A 281 -26.45 3.60 4.46
CA SER A 281 -26.82 4.75 5.31
C SER A 281 -27.22 4.37 6.72
N ILE A 282 -27.62 3.12 6.93
CA ILE A 282 -28.10 2.61 8.22
C ILE A 282 -27.00 1.84 8.96
N THR A 283 -26.01 1.31 8.24
CA THR A 283 -24.87 0.59 8.78
C THR A 283 -23.77 1.55 9.25
N ARG A 284 -22.92 1.07 10.18
CA ARG A 284 -21.80 1.87 10.73
C ARG A 284 -20.66 1.94 9.72
N GLU A 285 -20.30 3.13 9.28
CA GLU A 285 -19.21 3.35 8.33
C GLU A 285 -17.87 2.83 8.89
N GLY A 286 -17.14 2.06 8.09
CA GLY A 286 -15.83 1.50 8.45
C GLY A 286 -15.86 0.32 9.44
N ILE A 287 -17.04 -0.07 9.94
CA ILE A 287 -17.22 -1.20 10.86
C ILE A 287 -18.07 -2.28 10.22
N ASP A 288 -19.30 -1.93 9.82
CA ASP A 288 -20.23 -2.85 9.17
C ASP A 288 -19.90 -2.95 7.68
N THR A 289 -20.19 -4.10 7.12
CA THR A 289 -19.90 -4.36 5.71
C THR A 289 -21.17 -4.72 4.96
N VAL A 290 -21.43 -4.04 3.84
CA VAL A 290 -22.52 -4.32 2.92
C VAL A 290 -21.95 -4.96 1.67
N VAL A 291 -22.38 -6.16 1.33
CA VAL A 291 -21.94 -6.95 0.17
C VAL A 291 -23.13 -7.21 -0.74
N ARG A 292 -22.98 -6.94 -2.05
CA ARG A 292 -23.93 -7.47 -3.03
C ARG A 292 -23.56 -8.93 -3.29
N TYR A 293 -24.42 -9.85 -2.81
CA TYR A 293 -24.16 -11.28 -2.84
C TYR A 293 -24.55 -11.92 -4.17
N GLY A 294 -25.66 -11.48 -4.76
CA GLY A 294 -26.19 -11.94 -6.04
C GLY A 294 -26.89 -10.80 -6.81
N GLY A 295 -27.78 -11.13 -7.72
CA GLY A 295 -28.53 -10.15 -8.53
C GLY A 295 -29.21 -9.06 -7.70
N GLU A 296 -30.18 -9.47 -6.88
CA GLU A 296 -30.94 -8.63 -5.95
C GLU A 296 -30.68 -8.94 -4.47
N GLU A 297 -29.70 -9.83 -4.19
CA GLU A 297 -29.35 -10.30 -2.85
C GLU A 297 -28.19 -9.49 -2.26
N PHE A 298 -28.32 -9.14 -0.98
CA PHE A 298 -27.28 -8.47 -0.22
C PHE A 298 -27.00 -9.20 1.09
N LEU A 299 -25.73 -9.17 1.51
CA LEU A 299 -25.25 -9.67 2.79
C LEU A 299 -24.66 -8.54 3.61
N LEU A 300 -25.13 -8.38 4.84
CA LEU A 300 -24.53 -7.48 5.81
C LEU A 300 -23.71 -8.30 6.80
N ILE A 301 -22.49 -7.83 7.10
CA ILE A 301 -21.63 -8.39 8.14
C ILE A 301 -21.52 -7.32 9.23
N LEU A 302 -21.96 -7.66 10.44
CA LEU A 302 -22.09 -6.75 11.58
C LEU A 302 -21.19 -7.25 12.73
N PRO A 303 -19.92 -6.83 12.79
CA PRO A 303 -19.05 -7.12 13.92
C PRO A 303 -19.57 -6.45 15.19
N ASP A 304 -19.23 -7.01 16.35
CA ASP A 304 -19.60 -6.47 17.68
C ASP A 304 -21.10 -6.17 17.80
N THR A 305 -21.93 -7.07 17.23
CA THR A 305 -23.39 -6.89 17.14
C THR A 305 -24.07 -8.19 17.55
N THR A 306 -24.91 -8.12 18.58
CA THR A 306 -25.71 -9.25 19.05
C THR A 306 -26.86 -9.54 18.09
N LEU A 307 -27.44 -10.75 18.18
CA LEU A 307 -28.64 -11.13 17.39
C LEU A 307 -29.79 -10.13 17.57
N ALA A 308 -30.04 -9.68 18.81
CA ALA A 308 -31.11 -8.71 19.09
C ALA A 308 -30.86 -7.37 18.39
N GLN A 309 -29.63 -6.87 18.42
CA GLN A 309 -29.25 -5.65 17.71
C GLN A 309 -29.33 -5.80 16.20
N GLY A 310 -28.88 -6.93 15.67
CA GLY A 310 -29.00 -7.26 14.24
C GLY A 310 -30.44 -7.36 13.77
N HIS A 311 -31.33 -7.94 14.59
CA HIS A 311 -32.77 -7.98 14.33
C HIS A 311 -33.38 -6.57 14.25
N VAL A 312 -33.08 -5.71 15.23
CA VAL A 312 -33.56 -4.32 15.23
C VAL A 312 -33.06 -3.57 13.99
N LEU A 313 -31.81 -3.79 13.59
CA LEU A 313 -31.25 -3.18 12.36
C LEU A 313 -32.01 -3.67 11.11
N ALA A 314 -32.23 -4.99 10.99
CA ALA A 314 -32.94 -5.58 9.85
C ALA A 314 -34.40 -5.07 9.76
N GLU A 315 -35.12 -4.99 10.88
CA GLU A 315 -36.46 -4.43 10.93
C GLU A 315 -36.50 -2.94 10.56
N ARG A 316 -35.51 -2.15 10.99
CA ARG A 316 -35.38 -0.76 10.59
C ARG A 316 -35.16 -0.61 9.08
N ILE A 317 -34.33 -1.47 8.48
CA ILE A 317 -34.09 -1.49 7.03
C ILE A 317 -35.39 -1.85 6.32
N ARG A 318 -36.07 -2.93 6.74
CA ARG A 318 -37.33 -3.41 6.19
C ARG A 318 -38.41 -2.31 6.19
N ALA A 319 -38.60 -1.67 7.33
CA ALA A 319 -39.60 -0.62 7.49
C ALA A 319 -39.31 0.60 6.61
N ARG A 320 -38.03 1.03 6.53
CA ARG A 320 -37.65 2.16 5.69
C ARG A 320 -37.82 1.85 4.20
N LEU A 321 -37.43 0.64 3.75
CA LEU A 321 -37.61 0.24 2.36
C LEU A 321 -39.10 0.20 1.98
N ALA A 322 -39.95 -0.42 2.82
CA ALA A 322 -41.39 -0.51 2.58
C ALA A 322 -42.10 0.87 2.56
N GLY A 323 -41.59 1.84 3.30
CA GLY A 323 -42.08 3.23 3.32
C GLY A 323 -41.49 4.15 2.27
N ALA A 324 -40.44 3.70 1.57
CA ALA A 324 -39.76 4.48 0.52
C ALA A 324 -40.29 4.13 -0.88
N SER A 325 -40.01 5.00 -1.86
CA SER A 325 -40.24 4.73 -3.27
C SER A 325 -39.04 5.18 -4.08
N SER A 326 -38.55 4.31 -4.97
CA SER A 326 -37.57 4.67 -6.00
C SER A 326 -38.26 5.40 -7.15
N VAL A 327 -37.66 6.48 -7.62
CA VAL A 327 -38.25 7.32 -8.70
C VAL A 327 -37.45 7.12 -9.98
N VAL A 328 -38.11 6.63 -11.02
CA VAL A 328 -37.51 6.44 -12.36
C VAL A 328 -38.37 7.22 -13.37
N GLY A 329 -37.88 8.38 -13.80
CA GLY A 329 -38.68 9.32 -14.62
C GLY A 329 -39.90 9.81 -13.86
N GLN A 330 -41.11 9.44 -14.33
CA GLN A 330 -42.39 9.75 -13.67
C GLN A 330 -42.96 8.59 -12.85
N VAL A 331 -42.30 7.42 -12.86
CA VAL A 331 -42.78 6.20 -12.18
C VAL A 331 -42.22 6.13 -10.78
N ARG A 332 -43.08 5.84 -9.80
CA ARG A 332 -42.69 5.51 -8.43
C ARG A 332 -42.79 4.02 -8.22
N ILE A 333 -41.69 3.40 -7.79
CA ILE A 333 -41.59 1.96 -7.56
C ILE A 333 -41.48 1.75 -6.06
N GLN A 334 -42.43 1.05 -5.47
CA GLN A 334 -42.35 0.55 -4.10
C GLN A 334 -41.83 -0.87 -4.11
N ALA A 335 -40.92 -1.19 -3.21
CA ALA A 335 -40.37 -2.52 -3.04
C ALA A 335 -40.32 -2.89 -1.57
N THR A 336 -40.34 -4.17 -1.30
CA THR A 336 -40.06 -4.73 0.01
C THR A 336 -38.88 -5.71 -0.08
N ALA A 337 -38.38 -6.14 1.05
CA ALA A 337 -37.34 -7.16 1.10
C ALA A 337 -37.61 -8.16 2.23
N SER A 338 -37.12 -9.36 2.04
CA SER A 338 -37.14 -10.43 3.02
C SER A 338 -35.75 -10.63 3.61
N PHE A 339 -35.70 -10.91 4.92
CA PHE A 339 -34.45 -10.90 5.68
C PHE A 339 -34.27 -12.19 6.48
N GLY A 340 -33.06 -12.73 6.48
CA GLY A 340 -32.61 -13.79 7.39
C GLY A 340 -31.44 -13.30 8.22
N VAL A 341 -31.58 -13.33 9.53
CA VAL A 341 -30.58 -12.81 10.49
C VAL A 341 -30.02 -13.95 11.32
N VAL A 342 -28.71 -14.07 11.38
CA VAL A 342 -28.04 -15.06 12.23
C VAL A 342 -27.01 -14.33 13.09
N GLY A 343 -27.16 -14.46 14.40
CA GLY A 343 -26.20 -13.96 15.39
C GLY A 343 -25.39 -15.11 15.97
N ALA A 344 -24.11 -14.91 16.13
CA ALA A 344 -23.20 -15.86 16.76
C ALA A 344 -22.39 -15.18 17.86
N GLN A 345 -22.37 -15.81 19.04
CA GLN A 345 -21.41 -15.43 20.08
C GLN A 345 -20.09 -16.12 19.81
N CYS A 346 -19.02 -15.36 19.65
CA CYS A 346 -17.69 -15.89 19.40
C CYS A 346 -16.85 -15.90 20.68
N SER A 347 -16.07 -16.95 20.87
CA SER A 347 -15.11 -17.05 21.99
C SER A 347 -13.90 -17.89 21.54
N PRO A 348 -12.70 -17.61 22.08
CA PRO A 348 -11.51 -18.42 21.80
C PRO A 348 -11.69 -19.91 22.15
N CYS A 349 -12.54 -20.21 23.15
CA CYS A 349 -12.80 -21.57 23.64
C CYS A 349 -13.90 -22.30 22.86
N MET A 350 -14.61 -21.63 21.93
CA MET A 350 -15.65 -22.25 21.11
C MET A 350 -15.07 -22.77 19.79
N PRO A 351 -15.70 -23.80 19.18
CA PRO A 351 -15.34 -24.27 17.86
C PRO A 351 -15.33 -23.12 16.83
N ALA A 352 -14.46 -23.21 15.83
CA ALA A 352 -14.41 -22.23 14.75
C ALA A 352 -15.73 -22.27 13.95
N ILE A 353 -16.32 -21.09 13.73
CA ILE A 353 -17.53 -20.97 12.92
C ILE A 353 -17.11 -20.96 11.45
N ALA A 354 -17.62 -21.91 10.68
CA ALA A 354 -17.43 -21.92 9.24
C ALA A 354 -18.29 -20.83 8.57
N SER A 355 -17.66 -19.89 7.89
CA SER A 355 -18.34 -18.76 7.24
C SER A 355 -19.44 -19.19 6.27
N HIS A 356 -19.19 -20.23 5.48
CA HIS A 356 -20.19 -20.78 4.55
C HIS A 356 -21.42 -21.35 5.23
N ALA A 357 -21.26 -21.96 6.42
CA ALA A 357 -22.39 -22.51 7.18
C ALA A 357 -23.22 -21.38 7.81
N LEU A 358 -22.57 -20.30 8.27
CA LEU A 358 -23.26 -19.12 8.77
C LEU A 358 -24.09 -18.46 7.65
N ILE A 359 -23.52 -18.28 6.46
CA ILE A 359 -24.21 -17.76 5.27
C ILE A 359 -25.38 -18.66 4.89
N ALA A 360 -25.18 -19.98 4.81
CA ALA A 360 -26.25 -20.92 4.46
C ALA A 360 -27.42 -20.86 5.46
N ARG A 361 -27.16 -20.67 6.75
CA ARG A 361 -28.18 -20.49 7.76
C ARG A 361 -28.97 -19.19 7.58
N ALA A 362 -28.29 -18.07 7.28
CA ALA A 362 -28.94 -16.80 7.01
C ALA A 362 -29.82 -16.86 5.74
N ASP A 363 -29.31 -17.52 4.69
CA ASP A 363 -30.06 -17.76 3.45
C ASP A 363 -31.32 -18.58 3.68
N ALA A 364 -31.23 -19.68 4.44
CA ALA A 364 -32.39 -20.50 4.79
C ALA A 364 -33.46 -19.70 5.54
N LEU A 365 -33.08 -18.79 6.45
CA LEU A 365 -34.01 -17.90 7.15
C LEU A 365 -34.66 -16.87 6.22
N MET A 366 -33.88 -16.27 5.33
CA MET A 366 -34.37 -15.35 4.31
C MET A 366 -35.37 -16.04 3.38
N TYR A 367 -35.08 -17.26 2.95
CA TYR A 367 -36.00 -18.06 2.15
C TYR A 367 -37.27 -18.41 2.92
N ALA A 368 -37.19 -18.75 4.21
CA ALA A 368 -38.32 -18.95 5.07
C ALA A 368 -39.16 -17.66 5.20
N ALA A 369 -38.55 -16.47 5.30
CA ALA A 369 -39.24 -15.20 5.29
C ALA A 369 -40.04 -14.98 3.99
N LYS A 370 -39.44 -15.28 2.84
CA LYS A 370 -40.12 -15.25 1.53
C LYS A 370 -41.34 -16.18 1.47
N ARG A 371 -41.20 -17.39 1.95
CA ARG A 371 -42.32 -18.37 1.99
C ARG A 371 -43.44 -18.00 2.95
N SER A 372 -43.15 -17.33 4.03
CA SER A 372 -44.10 -16.91 5.04
C SER A 372 -44.92 -15.66 4.67
N GLY A 373 -44.73 -15.09 3.46
CA GLY A 373 -45.48 -13.94 2.96
C GLY A 373 -44.66 -12.70 2.69
N ARG A 374 -43.32 -12.82 2.64
CA ARG A 374 -42.37 -11.73 2.29
C ARG A 374 -42.40 -10.55 3.28
N ASN A 375 -41.66 -9.50 3.00
CA ASN A 375 -41.57 -8.25 3.79
C ASN A 375 -41.46 -8.50 5.30
N ARG A 376 -40.52 -9.36 5.70
CA ARG A 376 -40.33 -9.73 7.11
C ARG A 376 -38.91 -10.16 7.41
N VAL A 377 -38.62 -10.24 8.69
CA VAL A 377 -37.34 -10.69 9.24
C VAL A 377 -37.51 -11.99 9.96
N HIS A 378 -36.70 -13.00 9.62
CA HIS A 378 -36.56 -14.22 10.42
C HIS A 378 -35.18 -14.23 11.07
N VAL A 379 -35.14 -14.70 12.33
CA VAL A 379 -33.92 -14.66 13.14
C VAL A 379 -33.60 -16.02 13.74
N ALA A 380 -32.33 -16.34 13.92
CA ALA A 380 -31.88 -17.47 14.71
C ALA A 380 -30.51 -17.20 15.33
N GLU A 381 -30.26 -17.78 16.50
CA GLU A 381 -28.90 -17.90 17.01
C GLU A 381 -28.13 -18.97 16.24
N TRP A 382 -26.82 -18.75 16.11
CA TRP A 382 -25.94 -19.78 15.62
C TRP A 382 -25.71 -20.83 16.72
N ASP A 383 -26.11 -22.05 16.45
CA ASP A 383 -25.85 -23.19 17.31
C ASP A 383 -24.73 -24.04 16.72
N ALA A 384 -23.54 -23.99 17.33
CA ALA A 384 -22.37 -24.74 16.89
C ALA A 384 -22.57 -26.28 16.94
N PHE A 385 -23.58 -26.76 17.67
CA PHE A 385 -23.88 -28.18 17.84
C PHE A 385 -25.01 -28.68 16.91
N ARG A 386 -25.67 -27.79 16.17
CA ARG A 386 -26.65 -28.10 15.15
C ARG A 386 -26.17 -27.76 13.76
N VAL A 387 -25.14 -28.45 13.30
CA VAL A 387 -24.81 -28.46 11.86
C VAL A 387 -25.71 -29.49 11.21
N PRO A 388 -26.53 -29.15 10.19
CA PRO A 388 -27.36 -30.08 9.46
C PRO A 388 -26.53 -31.08 8.68
#